data_94618aa2bad34926a1ca7050f31de7cb
#
_entry.id   94618aa2bad34926a1ca7050f31de7cb
#
_cell.length_a   1.000
_cell.length_b   1.000
_cell.length_c   1.000
_cell.angle_alpha   90.00
_cell.angle_beta   90.00
_cell.angle_gamma   90.00
#
_symmetry.space_group_name_H-M   'P 1'
#
loop_
_entity.id
_entity.type
_entity.pdbx_description
1 polymer ?
#
loop_
_entity_poly.entity_id
_entity_poly.type
_entity_poly.pdbx_seq_one_letter_code
_entity_poly.pdbx_strand_id
1 'polypeptide(L)'
;MIEQAIERLWVLGPTALVGFALSFALMLLLRPWLARYAMVRPNPRSSHHQPTPQGGGIAVVIATLVVAWGALVLSPVLLRGQSGQFLTVISATVLLAVIGAIDDIRSLPTAARLAMQCIAVGAVITALPNELQILPQVPWPFERACLFLAGVWFVNLVNFMDGIDWMTVAEVVPVTGAIVLLGLAGAVEPLPALLAAALVGAMIGFAPFNRPVAQVFLGDVGSLPIGLLLGWLLMELAAMGHVAAALILPLYYLADATITLAGRVVRGEPFWRAHRTHFYQRATDCGLTVREIVTRVFVANLALAALALITVAAHNLVVSLAMLGASAVVILWLLATFSGVMKRR
;
A
#
# COMPACT_ATOMS: atom_id res chain seq x y z
N MET A 1 -18.22 -18.24 -17.00
CA MET A 1 -17.30 -18.00 -15.87
C MET A 1 -15.86 -18.40 -16.17
N ILE A 2 -15.57 -19.66 -16.53
CA ILE A 2 -14.17 -20.12 -16.77
C ILE A 2 -13.53 -19.38 -17.94
N GLU A 3 -14.20 -19.23 -19.09
CA GLU A 3 -13.69 -18.48 -20.25
C GLU A 3 -13.34 -17.03 -19.90
N GLN A 4 -14.22 -16.33 -19.20
CA GLN A 4 -13.97 -14.95 -18.78
C GLN A 4 -12.80 -14.84 -17.79
N ALA A 5 -12.63 -15.82 -16.90
CA ALA A 5 -11.47 -15.86 -16.01
C ALA A 5 -10.16 -16.10 -16.78
N ILE A 6 -10.20 -16.94 -17.82
CA ILE A 6 -9.07 -17.18 -18.71
C ILE A 6 -8.72 -15.90 -19.50
N GLU A 7 -9.71 -15.20 -20.08
CA GLU A 7 -9.48 -13.94 -20.77
C GLU A 7 -8.83 -12.89 -19.86
N ARG A 8 -9.31 -12.76 -18.61
CA ARG A 8 -8.72 -11.87 -17.62
C ARG A 8 -7.30 -12.28 -17.24
N LEU A 9 -7.02 -13.57 -17.12
CA LEU A 9 -5.69 -14.09 -16.83
C LEU A 9 -4.69 -13.73 -17.95
N TRP A 10 -5.11 -13.77 -19.24
CA TRP A 10 -4.29 -13.34 -20.36
C TRP A 10 -3.95 -11.85 -20.36
N VAL A 11 -4.64 -11.04 -19.58
CA VAL A 11 -4.32 -9.62 -19.40
C VAL A 11 -3.54 -9.40 -18.10
N LEU A 12 -4.05 -9.88 -16.96
CA LEU A 12 -3.47 -9.59 -15.65
C LEU A 12 -2.14 -10.32 -15.42
N GLY A 13 -1.99 -11.55 -15.92
CA GLY A 13 -0.76 -12.33 -15.80
C GLY A 13 0.43 -11.66 -16.48
N PRO A 14 0.37 -11.38 -17.80
CA PRO A 14 1.42 -10.63 -18.49
C PRO A 14 1.67 -9.25 -17.89
N THR A 15 0.63 -8.53 -17.45
CA THR A 15 0.78 -7.24 -16.79
C THR A 15 1.65 -7.35 -15.52
N ALA A 16 1.38 -8.32 -14.65
CA ALA A 16 2.20 -8.56 -13.47
C ALA A 16 3.63 -8.97 -13.83
N LEU A 17 3.80 -9.85 -14.81
CA LEU A 17 5.11 -10.32 -15.25
C LEU A 17 5.96 -9.20 -15.87
N VAL A 18 5.37 -8.35 -16.71
CA VAL A 18 6.07 -7.19 -17.30
C VAL A 18 6.38 -6.15 -16.24
N GLY A 19 5.44 -5.93 -15.28
CA GLY A 19 5.68 -5.07 -14.11
C GLY A 19 6.87 -5.54 -13.28
N PHE A 20 6.96 -6.84 -13.00
CA PHE A 20 8.12 -7.46 -12.35
C PHE A 20 9.40 -7.23 -13.16
N ALA A 21 9.43 -7.60 -14.42
CA ALA A 21 10.62 -7.53 -15.26
C ALA A 21 11.12 -6.08 -15.41
N LEU A 22 10.20 -5.13 -15.62
CA LEU A 22 10.53 -3.71 -15.77
C LEU A 22 11.06 -3.12 -14.46
N SER A 23 10.39 -3.37 -13.32
CA SER A 23 10.87 -2.88 -12.02
C SER A 23 12.24 -3.47 -11.68
N PHE A 24 12.44 -4.77 -11.88
CA PHE A 24 13.72 -5.42 -11.65
C PHE A 24 14.84 -4.84 -12.54
N ALA A 25 14.58 -4.65 -13.83
CA ALA A 25 15.53 -4.06 -14.77
C ALA A 25 15.85 -2.60 -14.41
N LEU A 26 14.83 -1.80 -14.07
CA LEU A 26 15.03 -0.42 -13.62
C LEU A 26 15.87 -0.38 -12.34
N MET A 27 15.67 -1.30 -11.40
CA MET A 27 16.50 -1.38 -10.19
C MET A 27 17.97 -1.68 -10.51
N LEU A 28 18.24 -2.59 -11.43
CA LEU A 28 19.63 -2.84 -11.89
C LEU A 28 20.29 -1.58 -12.47
N LEU A 29 19.53 -0.80 -13.25
CA LEU A 29 20.02 0.43 -13.88
C LEU A 29 20.15 1.60 -12.89
N LEU A 30 19.19 1.77 -11.98
CA LEU A 30 19.14 2.92 -11.05
C LEU A 30 20.07 2.74 -9.85
N ARG A 31 20.28 1.52 -9.38
CA ARG A 31 21.08 1.25 -8.16
C ARG A 31 22.45 1.93 -8.14
N PRO A 32 23.27 1.93 -9.22
CA PRO A 32 24.56 2.63 -9.22
C PRO A 32 24.42 4.15 -9.05
N TRP A 33 23.37 4.75 -9.64
CA TRP A 33 23.08 6.16 -9.52
C TRP A 33 22.58 6.53 -8.13
N LEU A 34 21.66 5.74 -7.57
CA LEU A 34 21.17 5.92 -6.20
C LEU A 34 22.32 5.81 -5.19
N ALA A 35 23.21 4.85 -5.35
CA ALA A 35 24.40 4.72 -4.52
C ALA A 35 25.35 5.92 -4.60
N ARG A 36 25.34 6.67 -5.69
CA ARG A 36 26.17 7.85 -5.86
C ARG A 36 25.52 9.14 -5.34
N TYR A 37 24.20 9.30 -5.49
CA TYR A 37 23.51 10.58 -5.30
C TYR A 37 22.45 10.58 -4.18
N ALA A 38 21.99 9.42 -3.72
CA ALA A 38 20.87 9.30 -2.79
C ALA A 38 21.22 8.44 -1.55
N MET A 39 22.44 8.56 -1.04
CA MET A 39 22.88 7.80 0.15
C MET A 39 22.31 8.39 1.44
N VAL A 40 21.55 7.58 2.18
CA VAL A 40 21.07 7.92 3.52
C VAL A 40 22.02 7.37 4.56
N ARG A 41 22.47 8.24 5.47
CA ARG A 41 23.31 7.85 6.61
C ARG A 41 22.43 7.35 7.76
N PRO A 42 22.86 6.31 8.47
CA PRO A 42 22.17 5.87 9.67
C PRO A 42 22.01 7.01 10.68
N ASN A 43 20.83 7.10 11.26
CA ASN A 43 20.53 8.03 12.35
C ASN A 43 20.06 7.21 13.59
N PRO A 44 19.89 7.81 14.79
CA PRO A 44 19.48 7.07 15.99
C PRO A 44 18.13 6.35 15.88
N ARG A 45 17.35 6.64 14.83
CA ARG A 45 16.05 5.99 14.54
C ARG A 45 16.15 4.90 13.48
N SER A 46 17.30 4.80 12.79
CA SER A 46 17.53 3.82 11.74
C SER A 46 17.69 2.42 12.32
N SER A 47 17.12 1.44 11.64
CA SER A 47 17.37 0.01 11.90
C SER A 47 18.65 -0.50 11.20
N HIS A 48 19.27 0.35 10.36
CA HIS A 48 20.49 0.07 9.62
C HIS A 48 21.73 0.69 10.27
N HIS A 49 22.86 0.00 10.14
CA HIS A 49 24.17 0.45 10.63
C HIS A 49 25.10 0.95 9.51
N GLN A 50 24.73 0.69 8.26
CA GLN A 50 25.51 1.11 7.09
C GLN A 50 24.73 2.12 6.23
N PRO A 51 25.42 3.08 5.59
CA PRO A 51 24.79 3.96 4.62
C PRO A 51 24.16 3.13 3.48
N THR A 52 22.89 3.38 3.18
CA THR A 52 22.13 2.65 2.17
C THR A 52 21.47 3.62 1.21
N PRO A 53 21.52 3.40 -0.11
CA PRO A 53 20.85 4.25 -1.07
C PRO A 53 19.33 4.20 -0.90
N GLN A 54 18.65 5.35 -1.08
CA GLN A 54 17.20 5.51 -1.02
C GLN A 54 16.66 5.88 -2.42
N GLY A 55 15.37 5.63 -2.67
CA GLY A 55 14.73 6.01 -3.94
C GLY A 55 14.40 4.83 -4.86
N GLY A 56 14.45 3.59 -4.35
CA GLY A 56 14.04 2.40 -5.12
C GLY A 56 12.59 2.44 -5.58
N GLY A 57 11.75 3.23 -4.90
CA GLY A 57 10.37 3.49 -5.28
C GLY A 57 10.20 4.06 -6.68
N ILE A 58 11.19 4.75 -7.23
CA ILE A 58 11.20 5.23 -8.62
C ILE A 58 10.95 4.05 -9.58
N ALA A 59 11.66 2.94 -9.40
CA ALA A 59 11.50 1.77 -10.24
C ALA A 59 10.10 1.15 -10.13
N VAL A 60 9.55 1.07 -8.91
CA VAL A 60 8.21 0.54 -8.66
C VAL A 60 7.16 1.41 -9.33
N VAL A 61 7.20 2.73 -9.10
CA VAL A 61 6.19 3.67 -9.63
C VAL A 61 6.25 3.71 -11.16
N ILE A 62 7.44 3.86 -11.76
CA ILE A 62 7.58 3.86 -13.22
C ILE A 62 7.07 2.55 -13.81
N ALA A 63 7.48 1.40 -13.27
CA ALA A 63 7.04 0.11 -13.78
C ALA A 63 5.52 -0.03 -13.70
N THR A 64 4.91 0.31 -12.56
CA THR A 64 3.46 0.25 -12.37
C THR A 64 2.72 1.10 -13.40
N LEU A 65 3.11 2.37 -13.54
CA LEU A 65 2.41 3.33 -14.40
C LEU A 65 2.62 3.03 -15.89
N VAL A 66 3.86 2.72 -16.30
CA VAL A 66 4.18 2.41 -17.71
C VAL A 66 3.48 1.13 -18.15
N VAL A 67 3.48 0.09 -17.32
CA VAL A 67 2.84 -1.18 -17.67
C VAL A 67 1.32 -1.06 -17.69
N ALA A 68 0.72 -0.36 -16.72
CA ALA A 68 -0.72 -0.11 -16.73
C ALA A 68 -1.14 0.72 -17.95
N TRP A 69 -0.40 1.79 -18.27
CA TRP A 69 -0.63 2.60 -19.46
C TRP A 69 -0.51 1.79 -20.73
N GLY A 70 0.57 1.00 -20.88
CA GLY A 70 0.79 0.15 -22.06
C GLY A 70 -0.32 -0.87 -22.27
N ALA A 71 -0.79 -1.52 -21.21
CA ALA A 71 -1.90 -2.46 -21.27
C ALA A 71 -3.21 -1.79 -21.72
N LEU A 72 -3.46 -0.55 -21.27
CA LEU A 72 -4.66 0.21 -21.68
C LEU A 72 -4.57 0.71 -23.12
N VAL A 73 -3.39 1.05 -23.61
CA VAL A 73 -3.19 1.39 -25.04
C VAL A 73 -3.47 0.17 -25.94
N LEU A 74 -3.05 -1.01 -25.50
CA LEU A 74 -3.29 -2.26 -26.23
C LEU A 74 -4.75 -2.75 -26.12
N SER A 75 -5.44 -2.40 -25.04
CA SER A 75 -6.81 -2.82 -24.77
C SER A 75 -7.64 -1.67 -24.14
N PRO A 76 -8.01 -0.64 -24.95
CA PRO A 76 -8.75 0.52 -24.43
C PRO A 76 -10.12 0.18 -23.81
N VAL A 77 -10.69 -0.96 -24.17
CA VAL A 77 -11.96 -1.46 -23.61
C VAL A 77 -11.89 -1.67 -22.10
N LEU A 78 -10.69 -1.85 -21.52
CA LEU A 78 -10.49 -1.99 -20.07
C LEU A 78 -10.81 -0.73 -19.29
N LEU A 79 -10.77 0.44 -19.93
CA LEU A 79 -11.13 1.72 -19.31
C LEU A 79 -12.64 1.84 -19.04
N ARG A 80 -13.49 1.19 -19.82
CA ARG A 80 -14.96 1.24 -19.68
C ARG A 80 -15.52 2.65 -19.44
N GLY A 81 -14.94 3.67 -20.08
CA GLY A 81 -15.31 5.07 -19.87
C GLY A 81 -14.65 5.77 -18.67
N GLN A 82 -13.80 5.09 -17.91
CA GLN A 82 -13.10 5.62 -16.73
C GLN A 82 -11.78 6.35 -17.07
N SER A 83 -11.62 6.83 -18.31
CA SER A 83 -10.38 7.50 -18.75
C SER A 83 -10.01 8.73 -17.91
N GLY A 84 -11.00 9.54 -17.53
CA GLY A 84 -10.78 10.70 -16.66
C GLY A 84 -10.28 10.31 -15.27
N GLN A 85 -10.90 9.30 -14.66
CA GLN A 85 -10.47 8.78 -13.36
C GLN A 85 -9.05 8.21 -13.43
N PHE A 86 -8.76 7.41 -14.45
CA PHE A 86 -7.43 6.83 -14.65
C PHE A 86 -6.35 7.90 -14.78
N LEU A 87 -6.57 8.92 -15.62
CA LEU A 87 -5.64 10.03 -15.79
C LEU A 87 -5.42 10.80 -14.49
N THR A 88 -6.48 10.99 -13.70
CA THR A 88 -6.37 11.66 -12.39
C THR A 88 -5.55 10.84 -11.41
N VAL A 89 -5.82 9.53 -11.31
CA VAL A 89 -5.04 8.63 -10.41
C VAL A 89 -3.57 8.60 -10.81
N ILE A 90 -3.25 8.48 -12.11
CA ILE A 90 -1.86 8.53 -12.58
C ILE A 90 -1.21 9.87 -12.24
N SER A 91 -1.88 10.99 -12.55
CA SER A 91 -1.33 12.33 -12.31
C SER A 91 -1.08 12.58 -10.82
N ALA A 92 -2.01 12.17 -9.96
CA ALA A 92 -1.86 12.26 -8.51
C ALA A 92 -0.73 11.35 -7.98
N THR A 93 -0.58 10.16 -8.55
CA THR A 93 0.53 9.22 -8.24
C THR A 93 1.87 9.83 -8.62
N VAL A 94 1.98 10.42 -9.82
CA VAL A 94 3.21 11.12 -10.29
C VAL A 94 3.50 12.33 -9.41
N LEU A 95 2.49 13.11 -9.04
CA LEU A 95 2.65 14.26 -8.12
C LEU A 95 3.27 13.80 -6.80
N LEU A 96 2.73 12.75 -6.16
CA LEU A 96 3.28 12.25 -4.90
C LEU A 96 4.66 11.62 -5.07
N ALA A 97 4.96 10.97 -6.20
CA ALA A 97 6.29 10.45 -6.48
C ALA A 97 7.33 11.59 -6.61
N VAL A 98 6.98 12.68 -7.29
CA VAL A 98 7.84 13.86 -7.42
C VAL A 98 8.08 14.51 -6.05
N ILE A 99 7.03 14.71 -5.27
CA ILE A 99 7.15 15.27 -3.92
C ILE A 99 7.97 14.36 -3.01
N GLY A 100 7.74 13.04 -3.04
CA GLY A 100 8.55 12.06 -2.31
C GLY A 100 10.02 12.08 -2.73
N ALA A 101 10.32 12.17 -4.03
CA ALA A 101 11.69 12.29 -4.53
C ALA A 101 12.38 13.57 -4.06
N ILE A 102 11.65 14.69 -4.00
CA ILE A 102 12.19 15.93 -3.45
C ILE A 102 12.45 15.79 -1.94
N ASP A 103 11.52 15.16 -1.19
CA ASP A 103 11.67 14.95 0.25
C ASP A 103 12.84 14.00 0.57
N ASP A 104 13.03 12.96 -0.23
CA ASP A 104 14.17 12.03 -0.14
C ASP A 104 15.54 12.72 -0.32
N ILE A 105 15.60 13.80 -1.13
CA ILE A 105 16.83 14.55 -1.39
C ILE A 105 16.96 15.75 -0.45
N ARG A 106 15.86 16.44 -0.18
CA ARG A 106 15.81 17.68 0.61
C ARG A 106 14.55 17.64 1.47
N SER A 107 14.73 17.37 2.76
CA SER A 107 13.61 17.30 3.70
C SER A 107 12.65 18.48 3.58
N LEU A 108 11.43 18.22 3.14
CA LEU A 108 10.38 19.21 3.00
C LEU A 108 9.73 19.53 4.36
N PRO A 109 9.24 20.75 4.55
CA PRO A 109 8.38 21.07 5.69
C PRO A 109 7.16 20.16 5.70
N THR A 110 6.82 19.59 6.87
CA THR A 110 5.67 18.66 7.03
C THR A 110 4.37 19.25 6.46
N ALA A 111 4.13 20.56 6.64
CA ALA A 111 2.94 21.23 6.12
C ALA A 111 2.89 21.23 4.57
N ALA A 112 4.03 21.45 3.89
CA ALA A 112 4.08 21.42 2.43
C ALA A 112 3.81 20.00 1.89
N ARG A 113 4.43 19.01 2.50
CA ARG A 113 4.21 17.60 2.17
C ARG A 113 2.73 17.20 2.37
N LEU A 114 2.14 17.54 3.51
CA LEU A 114 0.73 17.27 3.78
C LEU A 114 -0.20 18.00 2.81
N ALA A 115 0.09 19.25 2.45
CA ALA A 115 -0.69 20.00 1.46
C ALA A 115 -0.72 19.30 0.10
N MET A 116 0.43 18.79 -0.37
CA MET A 116 0.49 18.06 -1.65
C MET A 116 -0.24 16.71 -1.59
N GLN A 117 -0.19 16.01 -0.44
CA GLN A 117 -0.99 14.81 -0.22
C GLN A 117 -2.50 15.14 -0.25
N CYS A 118 -2.93 16.21 0.39
CA CYS A 118 -4.33 16.68 0.35
C CYS A 118 -4.77 17.00 -1.08
N ILE A 119 -3.93 17.66 -1.90
CA ILE A 119 -4.22 17.94 -3.30
C ILE A 119 -4.36 16.64 -4.10
N ALA A 120 -3.42 15.71 -3.97
CA ALA A 120 -3.43 14.46 -4.70
C ALA A 120 -4.66 13.59 -4.32
N VAL A 121 -4.91 13.41 -3.02
CA VAL A 121 -6.07 12.65 -2.53
C VAL A 121 -7.37 13.35 -2.90
N GLY A 122 -7.45 14.69 -2.75
CA GLY A 122 -8.62 15.47 -3.14
C GLY A 122 -8.96 15.30 -4.63
N ALA A 123 -7.95 15.34 -5.50
CA ALA A 123 -8.14 15.10 -6.93
C ALA A 123 -8.71 13.70 -7.20
N VAL A 124 -8.16 12.66 -6.53
CA VAL A 124 -8.67 11.29 -6.68
C VAL A 124 -10.11 11.16 -6.19
N ILE A 125 -10.44 11.74 -5.01
CA ILE A 125 -11.81 11.69 -4.46
C ILE A 125 -12.81 12.42 -5.37
N THR A 126 -12.43 13.55 -5.96
CA THR A 126 -13.30 14.28 -6.88
C THR A 126 -13.48 13.60 -8.24
N ALA A 127 -12.53 12.75 -8.63
CA ALA A 127 -12.61 11.95 -9.85
C ALA A 127 -13.41 10.65 -9.69
N LEU A 128 -13.78 10.27 -8.46
CA LEU A 128 -14.66 9.13 -8.24
C LEU A 128 -16.06 9.45 -8.81
N PRO A 129 -16.72 8.50 -9.50
CA PRO A 129 -18.07 8.70 -10.02
C PRO A 129 -19.04 9.17 -8.94
N ASN A 130 -19.98 10.06 -9.30
CA ASN A 130 -20.97 10.58 -8.34
C ASN A 130 -21.92 9.49 -7.83
N GLU A 131 -22.17 8.50 -8.66
CA GLU A 131 -23.00 7.32 -8.35
C GLU A 131 -22.31 6.36 -7.40
N LEU A 132 -20.97 6.45 -7.28
CA LEU A 132 -20.17 5.62 -6.41
C LEU A 132 -20.36 6.09 -4.98
N GLN A 133 -21.17 5.34 -4.22
CA GLN A 133 -21.43 5.54 -2.81
C GLN A 133 -21.20 4.24 -2.06
N ILE A 134 -20.26 4.25 -1.11
CA ILE A 134 -19.88 3.08 -0.31
C ILE A 134 -20.92 2.80 0.76
N LEU A 135 -21.45 3.89 1.35
CA LEU A 135 -22.46 3.86 2.42
C LEU A 135 -23.69 4.69 2.00
N PRO A 136 -24.68 4.10 1.31
CA PRO A 136 -25.86 4.82 0.81
C PRO A 136 -26.69 5.54 1.88
N GLN A 137 -26.53 5.18 3.16
CA GLN A 137 -27.21 5.82 4.29
C GLN A 137 -26.54 7.12 4.74
N VAL A 138 -25.30 7.37 4.28
CA VAL A 138 -24.51 8.56 4.64
C VAL A 138 -24.72 9.63 3.56
N PRO A 139 -24.97 10.91 3.93
CA PRO A 139 -25.06 11.98 2.92
C PRO A 139 -23.78 12.07 2.08
N TRP A 140 -23.92 12.16 0.76
CA TRP A 140 -22.81 12.14 -0.20
C TRP A 140 -21.65 13.09 0.13
N PRO A 141 -21.87 14.39 0.49
CA PRO A 141 -20.75 15.28 0.80
C PRO A 141 -19.98 14.86 2.06
N PHE A 142 -20.69 14.30 3.05
CA PHE A 142 -20.09 13.83 4.28
C PHE A 142 -19.25 12.56 4.04
N GLU A 143 -19.76 11.64 3.22
CA GLU A 143 -19.00 10.44 2.83
C GLU A 143 -17.72 10.82 2.08
N ARG A 144 -17.77 11.75 1.12
CA ARG A 144 -16.59 12.25 0.40
C ARG A 144 -15.59 12.90 1.33
N ALA A 145 -16.02 13.67 2.31
CA ALA A 145 -15.13 14.24 3.33
C ALA A 145 -14.46 13.15 4.19
N CYS A 146 -15.21 12.12 4.59
CA CYS A 146 -14.64 10.97 5.32
C CYS A 146 -13.63 10.20 4.47
N LEU A 147 -13.92 9.93 3.20
CA LEU A 147 -13.02 9.26 2.28
C LEU A 147 -11.74 10.08 2.02
N PHE A 148 -11.88 11.41 1.91
CA PHE A 148 -10.73 12.31 1.81
C PHE A 148 -9.81 12.21 3.03
N LEU A 149 -10.38 12.32 4.23
CA LEU A 149 -9.60 12.21 5.48
C LEU A 149 -8.97 10.83 5.64
N ALA A 150 -9.72 9.76 5.34
CA ALA A 150 -9.22 8.38 5.34
C ALA A 150 -8.10 8.18 4.31
N GLY A 151 -8.22 8.75 3.11
CA GLY A 151 -7.21 8.69 2.07
C GLY A 151 -5.92 9.42 2.46
N VAL A 152 -6.01 10.63 2.98
CA VAL A 152 -4.85 11.39 3.48
C VAL A 152 -4.18 10.63 4.65
N TRP A 153 -4.98 10.10 5.57
CA TRP A 153 -4.48 9.24 6.64
C TRP A 153 -3.78 8.02 6.08
N PHE A 154 -4.37 7.32 5.11
CA PHE A 154 -3.83 6.09 4.53
C PHE A 154 -2.50 6.31 3.80
N VAL A 155 -2.34 7.40 3.05
CA VAL A 155 -1.06 7.79 2.43
C VAL A 155 0.03 7.96 3.49
N ASN A 156 -0.28 8.67 4.58
CA ASN A 156 0.68 8.89 5.66
C ASN A 156 1.01 7.61 6.41
N LEU A 157 0.01 6.76 6.68
CA LEU A 157 0.28 5.51 7.42
C LEU A 157 1.15 4.54 6.61
N VAL A 158 0.98 4.43 5.29
CA VAL A 158 1.87 3.61 4.44
C VAL A 158 3.30 4.14 4.51
N ASN A 159 3.49 5.45 4.46
CA ASN A 159 4.80 6.08 4.62
C ASN A 159 5.41 5.82 6.00
N PHE A 160 4.63 5.91 7.10
CA PHE A 160 5.12 5.63 8.46
C PHE A 160 5.49 4.16 8.67
N MET A 161 4.81 3.26 7.98
CA MET A 161 5.04 1.82 8.09
C MET A 161 6.23 1.34 7.25
N ASP A 162 6.74 2.15 6.31
CA ASP A 162 7.93 1.84 5.49
C ASP A 162 9.24 2.09 6.26
N GLY A 163 9.37 1.56 7.46
CA GLY A 163 10.50 1.87 8.35
C GLY A 163 11.53 0.74 8.54
N ILE A 164 11.33 -0.45 7.95
CA ILE A 164 12.29 -1.56 7.92
C ILE A 164 12.22 -2.30 6.59
N ASP A 165 13.29 -3.02 6.25
CA ASP A 165 13.39 -3.80 5.01
C ASP A 165 12.21 -4.73 4.82
N TRP A 166 11.73 -4.85 3.58
CA TRP A 166 10.61 -5.69 3.17
C TRP A 166 9.26 -5.38 3.82
N MET A 167 9.13 -4.37 4.68
CA MET A 167 7.86 -4.09 5.35
C MET A 167 6.77 -3.74 4.33
N THR A 168 7.06 -2.82 3.41
CA THR A 168 6.10 -2.43 2.35
C THR A 168 5.87 -3.57 1.35
N VAL A 169 6.88 -4.39 1.06
CA VAL A 169 6.68 -5.61 0.25
C VAL A 169 5.72 -6.58 0.94
N ALA A 170 5.89 -6.79 2.26
CA ALA A 170 5.06 -7.70 3.07
C ALA A 170 3.60 -7.26 3.19
N GLU A 171 3.31 -5.99 2.99
CA GLU A 171 1.93 -5.45 2.95
C GLU A 171 1.38 -5.44 1.52
N VAL A 172 2.07 -4.78 0.60
CA VAL A 172 1.56 -4.48 -0.74
C VAL A 172 1.34 -5.73 -1.57
N VAL A 173 2.25 -6.71 -1.49
CA VAL A 173 2.14 -7.93 -2.31
C VAL A 173 0.90 -8.77 -1.96
N PRO A 174 0.59 -9.09 -0.69
CA PRO A 174 -0.66 -9.79 -0.36
C PRO A 174 -1.92 -8.98 -0.68
N VAL A 175 -1.94 -7.67 -0.41
CA VAL A 175 -3.11 -6.82 -0.67
C VAL A 175 -3.42 -6.76 -2.15
N THR A 176 -2.42 -6.40 -2.98
CA THR A 176 -2.62 -6.29 -4.43
C THR A 176 -2.82 -7.66 -5.08
N GLY A 177 -2.17 -8.70 -4.58
CA GLY A 177 -2.39 -10.08 -5.01
C GLY A 177 -3.84 -10.55 -4.78
N ALA A 178 -4.43 -10.22 -3.62
CA ALA A 178 -5.84 -10.50 -3.34
C ALA A 178 -6.76 -9.74 -4.31
N ILE A 179 -6.48 -8.45 -4.59
CA ILE A 179 -7.27 -7.66 -5.56
C ILE A 179 -7.17 -8.25 -6.97
N VAL A 180 -5.99 -8.74 -7.39
CA VAL A 180 -5.82 -9.46 -8.66
C VAL A 180 -6.68 -10.73 -8.71
N LEU A 181 -6.67 -11.53 -7.64
CA LEU A 181 -7.51 -12.74 -7.55
C LEU A 181 -9.01 -12.39 -7.62
N LEU A 182 -9.44 -11.32 -6.95
CA LEU A 182 -10.81 -10.81 -7.04
C LEU A 182 -11.13 -10.30 -8.46
N GLY A 183 -10.18 -9.66 -9.13
CA GLY A 183 -10.29 -9.27 -10.53
C GLY A 183 -10.47 -10.48 -11.46
N LEU A 184 -9.71 -11.56 -11.28
CA LEU A 184 -9.87 -12.82 -12.02
C LEU A 184 -11.26 -13.44 -11.79
N ALA A 185 -11.76 -13.39 -10.55
CA ALA A 185 -13.10 -13.86 -10.19
C ALA A 185 -14.23 -12.93 -10.70
N GLY A 186 -13.92 -11.71 -11.16
CA GLY A 186 -14.91 -10.75 -11.63
C GLY A 186 -15.57 -9.92 -10.55
N ALA A 187 -15.04 -9.95 -9.36
CA ALA A 187 -15.51 -9.16 -8.21
C ALA A 187 -14.91 -7.75 -8.15
N VAL A 188 -13.96 -7.44 -9.01
CA VAL A 188 -13.32 -6.12 -9.15
C VAL A 188 -13.31 -5.72 -10.62
N GLU A 189 -13.53 -4.45 -10.89
CA GLU A 189 -13.51 -3.87 -12.24
C GLU A 189 -12.14 -4.04 -12.91
N PRO A 190 -12.07 -4.07 -14.26
CA PRO A 190 -10.83 -4.32 -14.99
C PRO A 190 -9.72 -3.33 -14.69
N LEU A 191 -10.02 -2.03 -14.56
CA LEU A 191 -9.00 -1.00 -14.33
C LEU A 191 -8.30 -1.13 -12.96
N PRO A 192 -9.01 -1.23 -11.81
CA PRO A 192 -8.38 -1.51 -10.53
C PRO A 192 -7.59 -2.84 -10.52
N ALA A 193 -8.14 -3.90 -11.12
CA ALA A 193 -7.44 -5.19 -11.21
C ALA A 193 -6.13 -5.10 -12.01
N LEU A 194 -6.13 -4.32 -13.10
CA LEU A 194 -4.95 -4.08 -13.94
C LEU A 194 -3.87 -3.32 -13.17
N LEU A 195 -4.24 -2.23 -12.48
CA LEU A 195 -3.30 -1.45 -11.65
C LEU A 195 -2.75 -2.28 -10.50
N ALA A 196 -3.57 -3.12 -9.86
CA ALA A 196 -3.12 -4.05 -8.84
C ALA A 196 -2.14 -5.08 -9.39
N ALA A 197 -2.38 -5.62 -10.60
CA ALA A 197 -1.47 -6.56 -11.28
C ALA A 197 -0.13 -5.90 -11.63
N ALA A 198 -0.14 -4.67 -12.13
CA ALA A 198 1.09 -3.92 -12.41
C ALA A 198 1.88 -3.65 -11.12
N LEU A 199 1.20 -3.23 -10.04
CA LEU A 199 1.83 -2.90 -8.77
C LEU A 199 2.38 -4.13 -8.06
N VAL A 200 1.66 -5.26 -8.01
CA VAL A 200 2.19 -6.49 -7.40
C VAL A 200 3.43 -6.98 -8.13
N GLY A 201 3.42 -6.96 -9.48
CA GLY A 201 4.58 -7.29 -10.27
C GLY A 201 5.76 -6.38 -9.97
N ALA A 202 5.55 -5.07 -10.01
CA ALA A 202 6.59 -4.08 -9.73
C ALA A 202 7.19 -4.23 -8.32
N MET A 203 6.36 -4.48 -7.30
CA MET A 203 6.82 -4.72 -5.92
C MET A 203 7.64 -6.00 -5.79
N ILE A 204 7.24 -7.08 -6.46
CA ILE A 204 8.01 -8.33 -6.47
C ILE A 204 9.36 -8.12 -7.19
N GLY A 205 9.40 -7.31 -8.26
CA GLY A 205 10.64 -6.93 -8.96
C GLY A 205 11.61 -6.11 -8.10
N PHE A 206 11.09 -5.26 -7.24
CA PHE A 206 11.87 -4.47 -6.27
C PHE A 206 12.35 -5.31 -5.07
N ALA A 207 11.57 -6.29 -4.63
CA ALA A 207 11.80 -7.05 -3.40
C ALA A 207 13.23 -7.63 -3.23
N PRO A 208 13.92 -8.15 -4.25
CA PRO A 208 15.30 -8.66 -4.11
C PRO A 208 16.31 -7.60 -3.66
N PHE A 209 16.07 -6.33 -3.98
CA PHE A 209 16.97 -5.22 -3.64
C PHE A 209 16.70 -4.64 -2.25
N ASN A 210 15.51 -4.88 -1.71
CA ASN A 210 15.08 -4.42 -0.39
C ASN A 210 15.02 -5.55 0.66
N ARG A 211 15.53 -6.75 0.35
CA ARG A 211 15.57 -7.84 1.34
C ARG A 211 16.50 -7.50 2.51
N PRO A 212 16.22 -7.97 3.75
CA PRO A 212 17.12 -7.80 4.89
C PRO A 212 18.50 -8.49 4.69
N VAL A 213 19.64 -7.76 4.66
CA VAL A 213 19.85 -6.32 4.82
C VAL A 213 19.68 -5.63 3.47
N ALA A 214 18.90 -4.54 3.40
CA ALA A 214 18.54 -3.90 2.16
C ALA A 214 19.76 -3.30 1.42
N GLN A 215 19.76 -3.45 0.10
CA GLN A 215 20.70 -2.81 -0.81
C GLN A 215 20.19 -1.43 -1.26
N VAL A 216 18.86 -1.22 -1.25
CA VAL A 216 18.20 0.03 -1.61
C VAL A 216 16.90 0.14 -0.80
N PHE A 217 16.65 1.33 -0.22
CA PHE A 217 15.37 1.66 0.42
C PHE A 217 14.35 2.13 -0.61
N LEU A 218 13.07 1.89 -0.31
CA LEU A 218 11.95 2.34 -1.13
C LEU A 218 11.92 3.87 -1.24
N GLY A 219 11.96 4.55 -0.11
CA GLY A 219 11.91 6.01 0.03
C GLY A 219 10.49 6.57 -0.08
N ASP A 220 10.39 7.88 0.22
CA ASP A 220 9.13 8.62 0.13
C ASP A 220 8.63 8.71 -1.33
N VAL A 221 9.55 8.69 -2.29
CA VAL A 221 9.24 8.57 -3.73
C VAL A 221 8.45 7.31 -4.07
N GLY A 222 8.53 6.27 -3.24
CA GLY A 222 7.77 5.03 -3.39
C GLY A 222 6.57 4.94 -2.44
N SER A 223 6.79 5.15 -1.14
CA SER A 223 5.77 4.90 -0.11
C SER A 223 4.54 5.82 -0.24
N LEU A 224 4.71 7.10 -0.58
CA LEU A 224 3.60 8.05 -0.76
C LEU A 224 2.70 7.67 -1.95
N PRO A 225 3.23 7.47 -3.19
CA PRO A 225 2.38 7.07 -4.32
C PRO A 225 1.80 5.66 -4.16
N ILE A 226 2.52 4.72 -3.55
CA ILE A 226 1.97 3.39 -3.23
C ILE A 226 0.79 3.52 -2.27
N GLY A 227 0.90 4.37 -1.23
CA GLY A 227 -0.20 4.65 -0.31
C GLY A 227 -1.44 5.20 -1.03
N LEU A 228 -1.26 6.12 -1.99
CA LEU A 228 -2.35 6.65 -2.81
C LEU A 228 -3.00 5.55 -3.69
N LEU A 229 -2.19 4.77 -4.40
CA LEU A 229 -2.67 3.70 -5.27
C LEU A 229 -3.43 2.62 -4.47
N LEU A 230 -2.86 2.15 -3.36
CA LEU A 230 -3.55 1.19 -2.49
C LEU A 230 -4.84 1.76 -1.92
N GLY A 231 -4.82 3.00 -1.43
CA GLY A 231 -6.02 3.67 -0.90
C GLY A 231 -7.12 3.73 -1.94
N TRP A 232 -6.79 4.12 -3.17
CA TRP A 232 -7.74 4.13 -4.28
C TRP A 232 -8.25 2.73 -4.63
N LEU A 233 -7.38 1.71 -4.73
CA LEU A 233 -7.79 0.32 -4.98
C LEU A 233 -8.75 -0.22 -3.91
N LEU A 234 -8.52 0.12 -2.65
CA LEU A 234 -9.39 -0.28 -1.54
C LEU A 234 -10.75 0.46 -1.57
N MET A 235 -10.77 1.75 -1.98
CA MET A 235 -12.01 2.48 -2.19
C MET A 235 -12.84 1.88 -3.34
N GLU A 236 -12.21 1.53 -4.46
CA GLU A 236 -12.89 0.84 -5.58
C GLU A 236 -13.48 -0.50 -5.12
N LEU A 237 -12.71 -1.29 -4.35
CA LEU A 237 -13.19 -2.55 -3.77
C LEU A 237 -14.39 -2.34 -2.83
N ALA A 238 -14.32 -1.32 -1.97
CA ALA A 238 -15.42 -0.97 -1.06
C ALA A 238 -16.67 -0.52 -1.82
N ALA A 239 -16.50 0.26 -2.88
CA ALA A 239 -17.58 0.76 -3.73
C ALA A 239 -18.33 -0.34 -4.48
N MET A 240 -17.67 -1.46 -4.74
CA MET A 240 -18.32 -2.67 -5.29
C MET A 240 -19.09 -3.48 -4.23
N GLY A 241 -19.30 -2.93 -3.02
CA GLY A 241 -20.00 -3.59 -1.90
C GLY A 241 -19.09 -4.47 -1.03
N HIS A 242 -17.79 -4.49 -1.27
CA HIS A 242 -16.85 -5.34 -0.54
C HIS A 242 -16.12 -4.59 0.59
N VAL A 243 -16.85 -3.79 1.36
CA VAL A 243 -16.31 -2.95 2.45
C VAL A 243 -15.51 -3.75 3.47
N ALA A 244 -16.00 -4.94 3.87
CA ALA A 244 -15.28 -5.80 4.80
C ALA A 244 -13.91 -6.22 4.26
N ALA A 245 -13.82 -6.63 2.99
CA ALA A 245 -12.56 -6.99 2.35
C ALA A 245 -11.61 -5.79 2.27
N ALA A 246 -12.13 -4.60 1.92
CA ALA A 246 -11.35 -3.38 1.84
C ALA A 246 -10.75 -2.94 3.19
N LEU A 247 -11.41 -3.28 4.31
CA LEU A 247 -10.90 -3.02 5.66
C LEU A 247 -9.94 -4.13 6.14
N ILE A 248 -10.22 -5.39 5.81
CA ILE A 248 -9.41 -6.54 6.23
C ILE A 248 -8.04 -6.50 5.57
N LEU A 249 -7.96 -6.23 4.27
CA LEU A 249 -6.71 -6.30 3.51
C LEU A 249 -5.57 -5.46 4.12
N PRO A 250 -5.74 -4.17 4.46
CA PRO A 250 -4.69 -3.34 5.04
C PRO A 250 -4.70 -3.35 6.59
N LEU A 251 -5.39 -4.30 7.24
CA LEU A 251 -5.70 -4.21 8.67
C LEU A 251 -4.44 -4.17 9.55
N TYR A 252 -3.34 -4.81 9.13
CA TYR A 252 -2.10 -4.74 9.89
C TYR A 252 -1.56 -3.29 9.93
N TYR A 253 -1.44 -2.66 8.78
CA TYR A 253 -0.97 -1.27 8.69
C TYR A 253 -1.92 -0.32 9.40
N LEU A 254 -3.24 -0.47 9.21
CA LEU A 254 -4.25 0.33 9.90
C LEU A 254 -4.14 0.21 11.42
N ALA A 255 -3.98 -1.00 11.94
CA ALA A 255 -3.94 -1.25 13.38
C ALA A 255 -2.64 -0.73 14.01
N ASP A 256 -1.45 -1.09 13.47
CA ASP A 256 -0.18 -0.65 14.04
C ASP A 256 -0.09 0.87 14.04
N ALA A 257 -0.32 1.54 12.90
CA ALA A 257 -0.19 2.99 12.81
C ALA A 257 -1.23 3.71 13.67
N THR A 258 -2.52 3.33 13.59
CA THR A 258 -3.59 4.04 14.28
C THR A 258 -3.51 3.85 15.80
N ILE A 259 -3.28 2.63 16.29
CA ILE A 259 -3.14 2.35 17.73
C ILE A 259 -1.91 3.07 18.28
N THR A 260 -0.79 3.07 17.56
CA THR A 260 0.43 3.78 17.97
C THR A 260 0.18 5.26 18.10
N LEU A 261 -0.41 5.90 17.09
CA LEU A 261 -0.65 7.35 17.13
C LEU A 261 -1.74 7.74 18.12
N ALA A 262 -2.83 6.97 18.23
CA ALA A 262 -3.86 7.18 19.25
C ALA A 262 -3.25 7.12 20.67
N GLY A 263 -2.38 6.12 20.91
CA GLY A 263 -1.66 6.01 22.18
C GLY A 263 -0.76 7.21 22.47
N ARG A 264 -0.12 7.81 21.45
CA ARG A 264 0.69 9.04 21.62
C ARG A 264 -0.17 10.25 21.94
N VAL A 265 -1.31 10.42 21.25
CA VAL A 265 -2.27 11.49 21.53
C VAL A 265 -2.77 11.41 22.97
N VAL A 266 -3.17 10.23 23.44
CA VAL A 266 -3.63 10.01 24.82
C VAL A 266 -2.55 10.35 25.85
N ARG A 267 -1.26 10.14 25.53
CA ARG A 267 -0.14 10.52 26.40
C ARG A 267 0.30 11.98 26.28
N GLY A 268 -0.40 12.80 25.46
CA GLY A 268 -0.04 14.19 25.20
C GLY A 268 1.26 14.38 24.41
N GLU A 269 1.73 13.33 23.70
CA GLU A 269 2.93 13.41 22.88
C GLU A 269 2.62 14.06 21.53
N PRO A 270 3.52 14.88 20.95
CA PRO A 270 3.31 15.49 19.64
C PRO A 270 3.30 14.40 18.54
N PHE A 271 2.10 14.08 18.03
CA PHE A 271 1.92 13.02 17.04
C PHE A 271 2.55 13.33 15.65
N TRP A 272 2.77 14.63 15.36
CA TRP A 272 3.42 15.10 14.13
C TRP A 272 4.95 15.02 14.15
N ARG A 273 5.56 14.72 15.30
CA ARG A 273 7.01 14.52 15.40
C ARG A 273 7.37 13.09 15.04
N ALA A 274 8.41 12.93 14.24
CA ALA A 274 8.95 11.62 13.91
C ALA A 274 9.32 10.84 15.19
N HIS A 275 8.92 9.58 15.26
CA HIS A 275 9.08 8.72 16.43
C HIS A 275 9.46 7.29 16.00
N ARG A 276 9.86 6.46 16.98
CA ARG A 276 10.16 5.04 16.80
C ARG A 276 9.36 4.22 17.82
N THR A 277 8.02 4.29 17.73
CA THR A 277 7.13 3.67 18.71
C THR A 277 6.09 2.73 18.11
N HIS A 278 6.12 2.51 16.79
CA HIS A 278 5.30 1.50 16.10
C HIS A 278 5.61 0.09 16.64
N PHE A 279 4.61 -0.80 16.61
CA PHE A 279 4.78 -2.15 17.14
C PHE A 279 5.90 -2.91 16.45
N TYR A 280 6.04 -2.80 15.11
CA TYR A 280 7.15 -3.43 14.40
C TYR A 280 8.53 -2.91 14.83
N GLN A 281 8.65 -1.61 15.16
CA GLN A 281 9.89 -1.02 15.66
C GLN A 281 10.18 -1.48 17.09
N ARG A 282 9.16 -1.54 17.95
CA ARG A 282 9.29 -2.09 19.31
C ARG A 282 9.69 -3.57 19.28
N ALA A 283 9.23 -4.32 18.27
CA ALA A 283 9.62 -5.73 18.10
C ALA A 283 11.13 -5.88 17.91
N THR A 284 11.80 -4.95 17.21
CA THR A 284 13.27 -4.94 17.12
C THR A 284 13.93 -4.71 18.47
N ASP A 285 13.38 -3.81 19.29
CA ASP A 285 13.89 -3.51 20.62
C ASP A 285 13.64 -4.70 21.59
N CYS A 286 12.64 -5.53 21.32
CA CYS A 286 12.38 -6.81 22.01
C CYS A 286 13.27 -7.98 21.53
N GLY A 287 14.22 -7.72 20.60
CA GLY A 287 15.21 -8.69 20.14
C GLY A 287 14.76 -9.56 18.95
N LEU A 288 13.66 -9.22 18.28
CA LEU A 288 13.30 -9.86 17.01
C LEU A 288 14.13 -9.28 15.87
N THR A 289 14.60 -10.13 14.99
CA THR A 289 15.29 -9.69 13.77
C THR A 289 14.28 -9.09 12.76
N VAL A 290 14.75 -8.20 11.90
CA VAL A 290 13.93 -7.61 10.81
C VAL A 290 13.27 -8.73 9.98
N ARG A 291 14.04 -9.80 9.67
CA ARG A 291 13.51 -10.92 8.90
C ARG A 291 12.36 -11.65 9.60
N GLU A 292 12.45 -11.87 10.91
CA GLU A 292 11.36 -12.49 11.69
C GLU A 292 10.11 -11.62 11.72
N ILE A 293 10.29 -10.30 11.89
CA ILE A 293 9.19 -9.35 11.92
C ILE A 293 8.44 -9.35 10.59
N VAL A 294 9.16 -9.11 9.48
CA VAL A 294 8.50 -9.00 8.16
C VAL A 294 7.94 -10.33 7.68
N THR A 295 8.53 -11.47 8.06
CA THR A 295 7.95 -12.79 7.77
C THR A 295 6.62 -12.98 8.50
N ARG A 296 6.52 -12.60 9.78
CA ARG A 296 5.26 -12.67 10.54
C ARG A 296 4.20 -11.74 9.97
N VAL A 297 4.58 -10.51 9.59
CA VAL A 297 3.68 -9.57 8.92
C VAL A 297 3.19 -10.13 7.60
N PHE A 298 4.08 -10.67 6.77
CA PHE A 298 3.72 -11.26 5.48
C PHE A 298 2.73 -12.44 5.64
N VAL A 299 2.99 -13.34 6.58
CA VAL A 299 2.09 -14.47 6.87
C VAL A 299 0.73 -13.98 7.40
N ALA A 300 0.73 -12.97 8.28
CA ALA A 300 -0.50 -12.36 8.76
C ALA A 300 -1.30 -11.73 7.60
N ASN A 301 -0.64 -11.00 6.71
CA ASN A 301 -1.28 -10.38 5.55
C ASN A 301 -1.79 -11.41 4.52
N LEU A 302 -1.12 -12.56 4.36
CA LEU A 302 -1.67 -13.67 3.58
C LEU A 302 -2.94 -14.25 4.24
N ALA A 303 -2.97 -14.37 5.56
CA ALA A 303 -4.17 -14.79 6.28
C ALA A 303 -5.30 -13.74 6.12
N LEU A 304 -4.99 -12.44 6.24
CA LEU A 304 -5.95 -11.37 5.98
C LEU A 304 -6.48 -11.41 4.54
N ALA A 305 -5.60 -11.63 3.56
CA ALA A 305 -6.00 -11.79 2.16
C ALA A 305 -6.99 -12.97 1.99
N ALA A 306 -6.70 -14.12 2.59
CA ALA A 306 -7.61 -15.27 2.56
C ALA A 306 -8.96 -14.96 3.21
N LEU A 307 -8.99 -14.30 4.39
CA LEU A 307 -10.21 -13.88 5.06
C LEU A 307 -11.01 -12.87 4.22
N ALA A 308 -10.34 -11.92 3.57
CA ALA A 308 -10.97 -10.96 2.66
C ALA A 308 -11.61 -11.66 1.44
N LEU A 309 -10.92 -12.62 0.83
CA LEU A 309 -11.46 -13.42 -0.28
C LEU A 309 -12.73 -14.19 0.14
N ILE A 310 -12.74 -14.73 1.37
CA ILE A 310 -13.92 -15.43 1.93
C ILE A 310 -15.11 -14.46 2.06
N THR A 311 -14.91 -13.21 2.51
CA THR A 311 -16.02 -12.24 2.62
C THR A 311 -16.67 -11.95 1.28
N VAL A 312 -15.83 -11.82 0.22
CA VAL A 312 -16.31 -11.55 -1.13
C VAL A 312 -17.05 -12.76 -1.70
N ALA A 313 -16.50 -13.96 -1.52
CA ALA A 313 -17.12 -15.20 -2.03
C ALA A 313 -18.44 -15.54 -1.33
N ALA A 314 -18.58 -15.23 -0.05
CA ALA A 314 -19.76 -15.57 0.73
C ALA A 314 -20.97 -14.68 0.46
N HIS A 315 -20.78 -13.43 0.02
CA HIS A 315 -21.84 -12.42 -0.17
C HIS A 315 -22.83 -12.33 1.00
N ASN A 316 -22.33 -12.47 2.24
CA ASN A 316 -23.13 -12.60 3.45
C ASN A 316 -22.59 -11.71 4.57
N LEU A 317 -23.44 -10.87 5.16
CA LEU A 317 -23.06 -9.94 6.21
C LEU A 317 -22.52 -10.64 7.47
N VAL A 318 -23.15 -11.75 7.89
CA VAL A 318 -22.72 -12.50 9.09
C VAL A 318 -21.32 -13.07 8.90
N VAL A 319 -21.05 -13.65 7.71
CA VAL A 319 -19.71 -14.13 7.35
C VAL A 319 -18.72 -12.96 7.31
N SER A 320 -19.08 -11.83 6.72
CA SER A 320 -18.21 -10.64 6.66
C SER A 320 -17.85 -10.13 8.05
N LEU A 321 -18.81 -10.04 8.97
CA LEU A 321 -18.57 -9.65 10.36
C LEU A 321 -17.71 -10.68 11.11
N ALA A 322 -17.94 -11.97 10.89
CA ALA A 322 -17.13 -13.03 11.48
C ALA A 322 -15.67 -12.97 10.99
N MET A 323 -15.45 -12.74 9.68
CA MET A 323 -14.09 -12.60 9.11
C MET A 323 -13.39 -11.33 9.59
N LEU A 324 -14.10 -10.22 9.75
CA LEU A 324 -13.58 -9.01 10.40
C LEU A 324 -13.14 -9.30 11.85
N GLY A 325 -13.95 -10.00 12.61
CA GLY A 325 -13.61 -10.43 13.97
C GLY A 325 -12.36 -11.32 14.01
N ALA A 326 -12.31 -12.33 13.12
CA ALA A 326 -11.15 -13.22 13.00
C ALA A 326 -9.87 -12.44 12.61
N SER A 327 -9.99 -11.49 11.68
CA SER A 327 -8.89 -10.62 11.26
C SER A 327 -8.37 -9.76 12.42
N ALA A 328 -9.29 -9.19 13.21
CA ALA A 328 -8.93 -8.43 14.41
C ALA A 328 -8.16 -9.30 15.41
N VAL A 329 -8.58 -10.54 15.64
CA VAL A 329 -7.88 -11.49 16.53
C VAL A 329 -6.46 -11.77 16.03
N VAL A 330 -6.29 -12.06 14.72
CA VAL A 330 -4.97 -12.30 14.11
C VAL A 330 -4.04 -11.10 14.34
N ILE A 331 -4.54 -9.89 14.08
CA ILE A 331 -3.70 -8.69 14.20
C ILE A 331 -3.42 -8.34 15.67
N LEU A 332 -4.40 -8.41 16.55
CA LEU A 332 -4.18 -8.17 17.99
C LEU A 332 -3.16 -9.16 18.58
N TRP A 333 -3.22 -10.43 18.18
CA TRP A 333 -2.22 -11.42 18.55
C TRP A 333 -0.82 -11.04 18.04
N LEU A 334 -0.69 -10.63 16.77
CA LEU A 334 0.57 -10.19 16.19
C LEU A 334 1.13 -8.97 16.94
N LEU A 335 0.32 -7.93 17.18
CA LEU A 335 0.73 -6.73 17.91
C LEU A 335 1.12 -7.05 19.36
N ALA A 336 0.43 -7.99 20.03
CA ALA A 336 0.80 -8.47 21.37
C ALA A 336 2.18 -9.16 21.36
N THR A 337 2.50 -9.94 20.32
CA THR A 337 3.84 -10.54 20.19
C THR A 337 4.92 -9.48 19.98
N PHE A 338 4.65 -8.44 19.20
CA PHE A 338 5.58 -7.34 18.92
C PHE A 338 5.77 -6.40 20.12
N SER A 339 4.78 -6.26 20.97
CA SER A 339 4.89 -5.45 22.21
C SER A 339 5.71 -6.10 23.33
N GLY A 340 6.16 -7.35 23.15
CA GLY A 340 6.91 -8.09 24.17
C GLY A 340 6.07 -8.59 25.35
N VAL A 341 4.73 -8.37 25.33
CA VAL A 341 3.84 -8.84 26.40
C VAL A 341 3.87 -10.35 26.59
N MET A 342 4.02 -11.10 25.49
CA MET A 342 4.10 -12.56 25.53
C MET A 342 5.44 -13.14 25.99
N LYS A 343 6.54 -12.33 26.04
CA LYS A 343 7.84 -12.76 26.57
C LYS A 343 7.94 -12.64 28.10
N ARG A 344 7.00 -11.94 28.75
CA ARG A 344 6.99 -11.70 30.20
C ARG A 344 6.19 -12.76 30.99
N ARG A 345 5.72 -13.79 30.33
CA ARG A 345 5.12 -14.98 30.95
C ARG A 345 5.99 -16.21 30.62
#